data_14b46ff0d07cb6ded28d2b7ea33faefa
#
_entry.id   14b46ff0d07cb6ded28d2b7ea33faefa
#
_cell.length_a   1.000
_cell.length_b   1.000
_cell.length_c   1.000
_cell.angle_alpha   90.00
_cell.angle_beta   90.00
_cell.angle_gamma   90.00
#
_symmetry.space_group_name_H-M   'P 1'
#
loop_
_entity.id
_entity.type
_entity.pdbx_description
1 polymer ?
#
loop_
_entity_poly.entity_id
_entity_poly.type
_entity_poly.pdbx_seq_one_letter_code
_entity_poly.pdbx_strand_id
1 'polypeptide(L)'
;MTPETIVHKMFDNDAFSKWLGISLLAIETGSCKLSMQIRKEMLNGFGIAHGAITYALADSALAFASNSHGKHAVSIDTSINHIEALKEGDVIIATAKENSKKNKFGFYTIEVICNDKLVALFKGTVYRSEKDWE
;
A
#
# COMPACT_ATOMS: atom_id res chain seq x y z
N MET A 1 5.48 15.51 13.54
CA MET A 1 4.13 15.04 13.10
C MET A 1 3.91 13.60 13.50
N THR A 2 2.69 13.26 13.86
CA THR A 2 2.34 11.87 14.15
C THR A 2 2.25 11.05 12.86
N PRO A 3 2.36 9.71 12.93
CA PRO A 3 2.13 8.87 11.75
C PRO A 3 0.80 9.15 11.06
N GLU A 4 -0.29 9.31 11.83
CA GLU A 4 -1.62 9.60 11.29
C GLU A 4 -1.63 10.92 10.53
N THR A 5 -1.04 11.96 11.09
CA THR A 5 -0.99 13.29 10.46
C THR A 5 -0.24 13.23 9.14
N ILE A 6 0.89 12.53 9.11
CA ILE A 6 1.69 12.38 7.89
C ILE A 6 0.89 11.66 6.82
N VAL A 7 0.30 10.51 7.15
CA VAL A 7 -0.42 9.69 6.18
C VAL A 7 -1.65 10.41 5.66
N HIS A 8 -2.40 11.10 6.52
CA HIS A 8 -3.55 11.90 6.09
C HIS A 8 -3.12 13.02 5.14
N LYS A 9 -2.01 13.68 5.43
CA LYS A 9 -1.47 14.72 4.54
C LYS A 9 -1.10 14.14 3.18
N MET A 10 -0.45 12.97 3.16
CA MET A 10 -0.13 12.27 1.91
C MET A 10 -1.40 11.91 1.14
N PHE A 11 -2.35 11.29 1.83
CA PHE A 11 -3.59 10.81 1.20
C PHE A 11 -4.41 11.98 0.64
N ASP A 12 -4.48 13.09 1.35
CA ASP A 12 -5.24 14.26 0.90
C ASP A 12 -4.75 14.80 -0.46
N ASN A 13 -3.49 14.58 -0.78
CA ASN A 13 -2.88 15.02 -2.03
C ASN A 13 -2.63 13.88 -3.02
N ASP A 14 -3.13 12.68 -2.72
CA ASP A 14 -2.91 11.48 -3.53
C ASP A 14 -4.14 11.19 -4.38
N ALA A 15 -4.18 11.81 -5.57
CA ALA A 15 -5.31 11.67 -6.48
C ALA A 15 -5.56 10.22 -6.88
N PHE A 16 -4.49 9.45 -7.09
CA PHE A 16 -4.61 8.06 -7.54
C PHE A 16 -5.18 7.16 -6.45
N SER A 17 -4.69 7.26 -5.22
CA SER A 17 -5.22 6.49 -4.09
C SER A 17 -6.69 6.85 -3.81
N LYS A 18 -7.06 8.11 -4.01
CA LYS A 18 -8.46 8.54 -3.91
C LYS A 18 -9.31 7.91 -5.01
N TRP A 19 -8.80 7.87 -6.25
CA TRP A 19 -9.51 7.21 -7.35
C TRP A 19 -9.69 5.72 -7.07
N LEU A 20 -8.69 5.07 -6.48
CA LEU A 20 -8.79 3.67 -6.08
C LEU A 20 -9.88 3.44 -5.05
N GLY A 21 -10.29 4.46 -4.31
CA GLY A 21 -11.28 4.35 -3.26
C GLY A 21 -10.72 3.73 -1.98
N ILE A 22 -9.44 3.97 -1.70
CA ILE A 22 -8.77 3.42 -0.52
C ILE A 22 -9.34 4.00 0.76
N SER A 23 -9.59 3.13 1.75
CA SER A 23 -9.92 3.52 3.12
C SER A 23 -8.73 3.23 4.02
N LEU A 24 -8.38 4.19 4.87
CA LEU A 24 -7.31 4.06 5.85
C LEU A 24 -7.90 3.38 7.10
N LEU A 25 -7.48 2.16 7.39
CA LEU A 25 -8.03 1.38 8.52
C LEU A 25 -7.19 1.50 9.77
N ALA A 26 -5.86 1.47 9.64
CA ALA A 26 -4.94 1.59 10.77
C ALA A 26 -3.61 2.17 10.29
N ILE A 27 -3.03 3.01 11.13
CA ILE A 27 -1.74 3.68 10.84
C ILE A 27 -0.91 3.64 12.12
N GLU A 28 0.29 3.08 12.01
CA GLU A 28 1.29 3.10 13.08
C GLU A 28 2.66 3.36 12.46
N THR A 29 3.65 3.66 13.29
CA THR A 29 5.00 3.86 12.79
C THR A 29 5.49 2.57 12.11
N GLY A 30 5.80 2.66 10.83
CA GLY A 30 6.31 1.53 10.04
C GLY A 30 5.26 0.52 9.60
N SER A 31 3.97 0.78 9.83
CA SER A 31 2.92 -0.11 9.36
C SER A 31 1.63 0.63 9.05
N CYS A 32 0.81 0.02 8.21
CA CYS A 32 -0.54 0.53 7.98
C CYS A 32 -1.43 -0.58 7.43
N LYS A 33 -2.73 -0.35 7.50
CA LYS A 33 -3.73 -1.26 6.95
C LYS A 33 -4.71 -0.43 6.12
N LEU A 34 -4.92 -0.85 4.88
CA LEU A 34 -5.78 -0.17 3.92
C LEU A 34 -6.81 -1.16 3.38
N SER A 35 -7.99 -0.66 2.99
CA SER A 35 -8.96 -1.48 2.26
C SER A 35 -9.36 -0.79 0.96
N MET A 36 -9.83 -1.60 0.02
CA MET A 36 -10.31 -1.13 -1.28
C MET A 36 -11.29 -2.15 -1.85
N GLN A 37 -12.33 -1.66 -2.52
CA GLN A 37 -13.26 -2.52 -3.24
C GLN A 37 -12.91 -2.56 -4.72
N ILE A 38 -12.93 -3.75 -5.33
CA ILE A 38 -12.70 -3.91 -6.76
C ILE A 38 -13.95 -3.44 -7.49
N ARG A 39 -13.77 -2.46 -8.37
CA ARG A 39 -14.84 -1.89 -9.20
C ARG A 39 -14.72 -2.38 -10.64
N LYS A 40 -15.79 -2.24 -11.40
CA LYS A 40 -15.85 -2.68 -12.80
C LYS A 40 -14.72 -2.11 -13.66
N GLU A 41 -14.39 -0.83 -13.49
CA GLU A 41 -13.34 -0.17 -14.28
C GLU A 41 -11.92 -0.64 -13.93
N MET A 42 -11.79 -1.50 -12.92
CA MET A 42 -10.51 -2.09 -12.53
C MET A 42 -10.27 -3.48 -13.13
N LEU A 43 -11.23 -3.97 -13.92
CA LEU A 43 -11.13 -5.32 -14.49
C LEU A 43 -10.31 -5.33 -15.77
N ASN A 44 -9.66 -6.46 -16.03
CA ASN A 44 -8.90 -6.70 -17.25
C ASN A 44 -9.77 -7.43 -18.29
N GLY A 45 -9.17 -7.82 -19.40
CA GLY A 45 -9.87 -8.52 -20.47
C GLY A 45 -10.40 -9.90 -20.12
N PHE A 46 -9.98 -10.48 -19.01
CA PHE A 46 -10.52 -11.75 -18.49
C PHE A 46 -11.69 -11.55 -17.56
N GLY A 47 -12.06 -10.30 -17.24
CA GLY A 47 -13.14 -10.01 -16.30
C GLY A 47 -12.75 -10.15 -14.83
N ILE A 48 -11.46 -10.15 -14.53
CA ILE A 48 -10.94 -10.15 -13.15
C ILE A 48 -10.12 -8.89 -12.91
N ALA A 49 -9.84 -8.57 -11.66
CA ALA A 49 -9.09 -7.38 -11.33
C ALA A 49 -7.74 -7.38 -12.05
N HIS A 50 -7.41 -6.25 -12.69
CA HIS A 50 -6.11 -6.06 -13.31
C HIS A 50 -5.03 -6.15 -12.22
N GLY A 51 -3.92 -6.85 -12.52
CA GLY A 51 -2.83 -7.00 -11.57
C GLY A 51 -2.25 -5.66 -11.10
N ALA A 52 -2.31 -4.63 -11.96
CA ALA A 52 -1.87 -3.29 -11.60
C ALA A 52 -2.70 -2.70 -10.45
N ILE A 53 -3.96 -3.10 -10.30
CA ILE A 53 -4.85 -2.59 -9.24
C ILE A 53 -4.42 -3.12 -7.87
N THR A 54 -4.20 -4.43 -7.75
CA THR A 54 -3.72 -5.03 -6.51
C THR A 54 -2.34 -4.48 -6.15
N TYR A 55 -1.48 -4.35 -7.15
CA TYR A 55 -0.16 -3.73 -6.99
C TYR A 55 -0.30 -2.30 -6.45
N ALA A 56 -1.20 -1.51 -7.02
CA ALA A 56 -1.37 -0.11 -6.64
C ALA A 56 -1.80 0.05 -5.18
N LEU A 57 -2.72 -0.81 -4.70
CA LEU A 57 -3.11 -0.80 -3.28
C LEU A 57 -1.91 -1.10 -2.39
N ALA A 58 -1.15 -2.15 -2.72
CA ALA A 58 0.03 -2.53 -1.94
C ALA A 58 1.10 -1.45 -1.98
N ASP A 59 1.28 -0.78 -3.12
CA ASP A 59 2.24 0.30 -3.28
C ASP A 59 1.87 1.52 -2.43
N SER A 60 0.57 1.86 -2.37
CA SER A 60 0.10 2.92 -1.48
C SER A 60 0.35 2.56 -0.01
N ALA A 61 0.12 1.30 0.37
CA ALA A 61 0.40 0.84 1.72
C ALA A 61 1.90 0.96 2.06
N LEU A 62 2.77 0.60 1.11
CA LEU A 62 4.22 0.78 1.27
C LEU A 62 4.58 2.24 1.49
N ALA A 63 4.02 3.14 0.68
CA ALA A 63 4.29 4.57 0.77
C ALA A 63 3.87 5.13 2.13
N PHE A 64 2.65 4.82 2.57
CA PHE A 64 2.15 5.32 3.85
C PHE A 64 2.95 4.76 5.03
N ALA A 65 3.21 3.46 5.04
CA ALA A 65 3.97 2.84 6.13
C ALA A 65 5.39 3.40 6.23
N SER A 66 6.06 3.53 5.10
CA SER A 66 7.46 3.98 5.11
C SER A 66 7.61 5.45 5.48
N ASN A 67 6.68 6.30 5.05
CA ASN A 67 6.71 7.73 5.35
C ASN A 67 6.27 8.04 6.78
N SER A 68 5.60 7.11 7.45
CA SER A 68 5.11 7.31 8.81
C SER A 68 6.22 7.55 9.85
N HIS A 69 7.46 7.23 9.50
CA HIS A 69 8.62 7.52 10.34
C HIS A 69 8.98 9.00 10.42
N GLY A 70 8.45 9.83 9.52
CA GLY A 70 8.71 11.26 9.55
C GLY A 70 9.64 11.79 8.48
N LYS A 71 10.30 10.91 7.74
CA LYS A 71 11.15 11.30 6.60
C LYS A 71 10.44 10.95 5.30
N HIS A 72 10.67 11.77 4.26
CA HIS A 72 10.19 11.44 2.92
C HIS A 72 10.90 10.18 2.43
N ALA A 73 10.12 9.18 2.05
CA ALA A 73 10.61 7.90 1.55
C ALA A 73 9.94 7.57 0.22
N VAL A 74 10.71 7.01 -0.71
CA VAL A 74 10.20 6.58 -2.00
C VAL A 74 10.67 5.16 -2.29
N SER A 75 9.83 4.38 -2.98
CA SER A 75 10.18 3.02 -3.34
C SER A 75 11.28 3.02 -4.41
N ILE A 76 12.20 2.07 -4.31
CA ILE A 76 13.26 1.89 -5.29
C ILE A 76 13.29 0.49 -5.88
N ASP A 77 12.63 -0.46 -5.22
CA ASP A 77 12.54 -1.85 -5.71
C ASP A 77 11.29 -2.48 -5.14
N THR A 78 10.43 -3.02 -6.01
CA THR A 78 9.19 -3.67 -5.60
C THR A 78 8.95 -4.91 -6.44
N SER A 79 8.25 -5.88 -5.85
CA SER A 79 7.80 -7.06 -6.55
C SER A 79 6.49 -7.56 -5.94
N ILE A 80 5.70 -8.26 -6.74
CA ILE A 80 4.43 -8.80 -6.28
C ILE A 80 4.23 -10.21 -6.83
N ASN A 81 3.65 -11.08 -6.00
CA ASN A 81 3.12 -12.36 -6.41
C ASN A 81 1.60 -12.27 -6.34
N HIS A 82 0.91 -12.48 -7.45
CA HIS A 82 -0.54 -12.61 -7.50
C HIS A 82 -0.90 -14.07 -7.26
N ILE A 83 -1.65 -14.35 -6.20
CA ILE A 83 -1.93 -15.72 -5.76
C ILE A 83 -3.34 -16.15 -6.16
N GLU A 84 -4.33 -15.25 -6.01
CA GLU A 84 -5.73 -15.54 -6.32
C GLU A 84 -6.31 -14.44 -7.20
N ALA A 85 -7.19 -14.81 -8.13
CA ALA A 85 -7.92 -13.86 -8.95
C ALA A 85 -8.99 -13.14 -8.12
N LEU A 86 -9.20 -11.87 -8.41
CA LEU A 86 -10.20 -11.05 -7.74
C LEU A 86 -11.28 -10.62 -8.73
N LYS A 87 -12.51 -10.50 -8.24
CA LYS A 87 -13.70 -10.14 -9.04
C LYS A 87 -14.23 -8.79 -8.63
N GLU A 88 -15.06 -8.22 -9.49
CA GLU A 88 -15.84 -7.05 -9.15
C GLU A 88 -16.61 -7.28 -7.84
N GLY A 89 -16.56 -6.31 -6.95
CA GLY A 89 -17.21 -6.36 -5.65
C GLY A 89 -16.35 -6.91 -4.53
N ASP A 90 -15.26 -7.61 -4.83
CA ASP A 90 -14.36 -8.09 -3.77
C ASP A 90 -13.77 -6.91 -3.01
N VAL A 91 -13.71 -7.05 -1.68
CA VAL A 91 -13.05 -6.07 -0.81
C VAL A 91 -11.72 -6.68 -0.36
N ILE A 92 -10.63 -5.98 -0.63
CA ILE A 92 -9.30 -6.44 -0.29
C ILE A 92 -8.67 -5.54 0.77
N ILE A 93 -7.84 -6.13 1.61
CA ILE A 93 -7.16 -5.45 2.70
C ILE A 93 -5.66 -5.66 2.54
N ALA A 94 -4.92 -4.56 2.44
CA ALA A 94 -3.47 -4.59 2.39
C ALA A 94 -2.91 -4.20 3.75
N THR A 95 -2.03 -5.02 4.29
CA THR A 95 -1.34 -4.74 5.56
C THR A 95 0.15 -4.63 5.29
N ALA A 96 0.70 -3.44 5.48
CA ALA A 96 2.12 -3.20 5.32
C ALA A 96 2.83 -3.38 6.65
N LYS A 97 3.93 -4.11 6.63
CA LYS A 97 4.75 -4.39 7.80
C LYS A 97 6.21 -4.12 7.47
N GLU A 98 6.84 -3.30 8.30
CA GLU A 98 8.27 -3.08 8.23
C GLU A 98 9.01 -4.32 8.72
N ASN A 99 9.92 -4.84 7.90
CA ASN A 99 10.77 -5.96 8.29
C ASN A 99 12.11 -5.46 8.85
N SER A 100 12.63 -4.39 8.29
CA SER A 100 13.89 -3.79 8.74
C SER A 100 13.97 -2.35 8.24
N LYS A 101 14.61 -1.52 9.04
CA LYS A 101 14.95 -0.14 8.67
C LYS A 101 16.42 0.02 9.00
N LYS A 102 17.26 0.15 7.98
CA LYS A 102 18.71 0.23 8.16
C LYS A 102 19.28 1.37 7.33
N ASN A 103 19.86 2.36 8.02
CA ASN A 103 20.40 3.56 7.40
C ASN A 103 19.32 4.28 6.58
N LYS A 104 19.53 4.46 5.28
CA LYS A 104 18.60 5.14 4.39
C LYS A 104 17.61 4.20 3.74
N PHE A 105 17.60 2.91 4.10
CA PHE A 105 16.75 1.92 3.46
C PHE A 105 15.73 1.34 4.44
N GLY A 106 14.55 1.05 3.94
CA GLY A 106 13.53 0.32 4.65
C GLY A 106 13.03 -0.84 3.80
N PHE A 107 12.77 -1.97 4.45
CA PHE A 107 12.37 -3.23 3.80
C PHE A 107 11.02 -3.64 4.35
N TYR A 108 10.04 -3.84 3.46
CA TYR A 108 8.64 -4.04 3.83
C TYR A 108 8.05 -5.25 3.14
N THR A 109 7.11 -5.88 3.82
CA THR A 109 6.23 -6.90 3.23
C THR A 109 4.79 -6.41 3.35
N ILE A 110 4.03 -6.54 2.27
CA ILE A 110 2.61 -6.19 2.26
C ILE A 110 1.81 -7.43 1.87
N GLU A 111 0.95 -7.89 2.78
CA GLU A 111 0.02 -8.97 2.51
C GLU A 111 -1.31 -8.36 2.08
N VAL A 112 -1.88 -8.90 0.99
CA VAL A 112 -3.22 -8.50 0.52
C VAL A 112 -4.15 -9.68 0.72
N ILE A 113 -5.23 -9.46 1.46
CA ILE A 113 -6.16 -10.50 1.90
C ILE A 113 -7.57 -10.16 1.40
N CYS A 114 -8.29 -11.21 0.94
CA CYS A 114 -9.70 -11.13 0.59
C CYS A 114 -10.40 -12.33 1.20
N ASN A 115 -11.45 -12.10 2.00
CA ASN A 115 -12.21 -13.16 2.67
C ASN A 115 -11.31 -14.16 3.40
N ASP A 116 -10.38 -13.64 4.20
CA ASP A 116 -9.41 -14.40 5.01
C ASP A 116 -8.39 -15.21 4.21
N LYS A 117 -8.33 -15.02 2.88
CA LYS A 117 -7.33 -15.68 2.03
C LYS A 117 -6.27 -14.71 1.58
N LEU A 118 -5.02 -15.14 1.58
CA LEU A 118 -3.93 -14.37 0.99
C LEU A 118 -4.10 -14.38 -0.53
N VAL A 119 -4.32 -13.21 -1.13
CA VAL A 119 -4.55 -13.09 -2.57
C VAL A 119 -3.34 -12.49 -3.30
N ALA A 120 -2.47 -11.79 -2.59
CA ALA A 120 -1.22 -11.28 -3.16
C ALA A 120 -0.21 -11.04 -2.06
N LEU A 121 1.06 -11.16 -2.44
CA LEU A 121 2.19 -10.87 -1.55
C LEU A 121 3.12 -9.90 -2.26
N PHE A 122 3.40 -8.78 -1.61
CA PHE A 122 4.19 -7.69 -2.17
C PHE A 122 5.40 -7.44 -1.28
N LYS A 123 6.54 -7.18 -1.90
CA LYS A 123 7.76 -6.77 -1.19
C LYS A 123 8.22 -5.43 -1.74
N GLY A 124 8.67 -4.56 -0.86
CA GLY A 124 9.17 -3.27 -1.26
C GLY A 124 10.36 -2.81 -0.45
N THR A 125 11.30 -2.18 -1.14
CA THR A 125 12.42 -1.49 -0.55
C THR A 125 12.25 0.00 -0.82
N VAL A 126 12.42 0.83 0.22
CA VAL A 126 12.34 2.28 0.09
C VAL A 126 13.68 2.91 0.41
N TYR A 127 13.92 4.04 -0.24
CA TYR A 127 15.00 4.96 0.10
C TYR A 127 14.42 6.07 0.96
N ARG A 128 15.02 6.33 2.11
CA ARG A 128 14.59 7.36 3.05
C ARG A 128 15.49 8.58 2.88
N SER A 129 14.90 9.68 2.44
CA SER A 129 15.65 10.94 2.30
C SER A 129 15.85 11.59 3.67
N GLU A 130 16.59 12.68 3.70
CA GLU A 130 16.77 13.46 4.92
C GLU A 130 15.69 14.52 5.11
N LYS A 131 14.77 14.65 4.15
CA LYS A 131 13.71 15.65 4.22
C LYS A 131 12.61 15.19 5.18
N ASP A 132 12.29 16.06 6.13
CA ASP A 132 11.22 15.78 7.11
C ASP A 132 9.84 16.12 6.55
N TRP A 133 8.85 15.39 7.00
CA TRP A 133 7.45 15.78 6.86
C TRP A 133 7.13 16.90 7.83
N GLU A 134 6.48 17.96 7.32
CA GLU A 134 6.08 19.14 8.11
C GLU A 134 4.75 19.73 7.65
#